data_c68608a09c023deac71806d2174def59
#
_entry.id   c68608a09c023deac71806d2174def59
#
_cell.length_a   1.000
_cell.length_b   1.000
_cell.length_c   1.000
_cell.angle_alpha   90.00
_cell.angle_beta   90.00
_cell.angle_gamma   90.00
#
_symmetry.space_group_name_H-M   'P 1'
#
loop_
_entity.id
_entity.type
_entity.pdbx_description
1 polymer ?
#
loop_
_entity_poly.entity_id
_entity_poly.type
_entity_poly.pdbx_seq_one_letter_code
_entity_poly.pdbx_strand_id
1 'polypeptide(L)'
;MADLTEQLIAAMNRHDARAVAGFFAPDYRSEQPLHPNRGFGGSEQVLVNWTSVFEGVPDFCAERLAWSAAADTVWTEMRWKGTHRDGTPFLMQGVTVMGVHDDKIAWARLYMEPVEYVGIDTAVGELYRPPQDAVGSAGP
;
A
#
# COMPACT_ATOMS: atom_id res chain seq x y z
N MET A 1 15.43 -18.52 6.97
CA MET A 1 13.96 -18.53 6.91
C MET A 1 13.47 -17.24 6.28
N ALA A 2 12.61 -17.34 5.27
CA ALA A 2 12.05 -16.15 4.64
C ALA A 2 11.12 -15.45 5.64
N ASP A 3 11.23 -14.15 5.73
CA ASP A 3 10.32 -13.40 6.60
C ASP A 3 8.93 -13.30 5.97
N LEU A 4 7.95 -12.95 6.79
CA LEU A 4 6.55 -12.91 6.37
C LEU A 4 6.32 -11.96 5.20
N THR A 5 6.97 -10.78 5.23
CA THR A 5 6.81 -9.79 4.17
C THR A 5 7.38 -10.29 2.85
N GLU A 6 8.51 -10.97 2.91
CA GLU A 6 9.11 -11.56 1.70
C GLU A 6 8.18 -12.60 1.08
N GLN A 7 7.57 -13.44 1.92
CA GLN A 7 6.60 -14.43 1.46
C GLN A 7 5.35 -13.77 0.88
N LEU A 8 4.88 -12.71 1.52
CA LEU A 8 3.74 -11.93 1.05
C LEU A 8 4.03 -11.35 -0.35
N ILE A 9 5.20 -10.73 -0.52
CA ILE A 9 5.59 -10.15 -1.81
C ILE A 9 5.68 -11.25 -2.89
N ALA A 10 6.20 -12.41 -2.54
CA ALA A 10 6.25 -13.53 -3.48
C ALA A 10 4.84 -13.94 -3.93
N ALA A 11 3.88 -13.99 -3.01
CA ALA A 11 2.49 -14.29 -3.35
C ALA A 11 1.87 -13.20 -4.24
N MET A 12 2.16 -11.94 -3.95
CA MET A 12 1.73 -10.82 -4.79
C MET A 12 2.26 -10.97 -6.21
N ASN A 13 3.53 -11.33 -6.36
CA ASN A 13 4.17 -11.48 -7.66
C ASN A 13 3.68 -12.71 -8.43
N ARG A 14 3.13 -13.71 -7.73
CA ARG A 14 2.46 -14.84 -8.39
C ARG A 14 1.01 -14.51 -8.76
N HIS A 15 0.51 -13.34 -8.37
CA HIS A 15 -0.89 -12.95 -8.55
C HIS A 15 -1.85 -13.94 -7.89
N ASP A 16 -1.44 -14.47 -6.76
CA ASP A 16 -2.25 -15.42 -5.99
C ASP A 16 -2.95 -14.67 -4.86
N ALA A 17 -4.14 -14.13 -5.16
CA ALA A 17 -4.88 -13.31 -4.21
C ALA A 17 -5.27 -14.09 -2.95
N ARG A 18 -5.55 -15.39 -3.07
CA ARG A 18 -5.87 -16.21 -1.90
C ARG A 18 -4.66 -16.38 -0.99
N ALA A 19 -3.49 -16.61 -1.57
CA ALA A 19 -2.26 -16.69 -0.80
C ALA A 19 -1.96 -15.37 -0.12
N VAL A 20 -2.14 -14.24 -0.83
CA VAL A 20 -1.96 -12.91 -0.24
C VAL A 20 -2.88 -12.76 0.97
N ALA A 21 -4.18 -13.02 0.80
CA ALA A 21 -5.14 -12.89 1.89
C ALA A 21 -4.81 -13.82 3.07
N GLY A 22 -4.23 -14.97 2.79
CA GLY A 22 -3.86 -15.94 3.81
C GLY A 22 -2.80 -15.48 4.79
N PHE A 23 -2.06 -14.42 4.47
CA PHE A 23 -1.10 -13.82 5.40
C PHE A 23 -1.75 -12.89 6.43
N PHE A 24 -3.03 -12.58 6.27
CA PHE A 24 -3.73 -11.60 7.10
C PHE A 24 -4.67 -12.29 8.08
N ALA A 25 -4.76 -11.75 9.28
CA ALA A 25 -5.66 -12.29 10.29
C ALA A 25 -7.12 -12.07 9.87
N PRO A 26 -8.04 -12.96 10.30
CA PRO A 26 -9.47 -12.79 9.99
C PRO A 26 -10.03 -11.43 10.43
N ASP A 27 -9.50 -10.87 11.52
CA ASP A 27 -9.90 -9.58 12.07
C ASP A 27 -8.90 -8.47 11.75
N TYR A 28 -8.13 -8.63 10.67
CA TYR A 28 -7.15 -7.66 10.21
C TYR A 28 -7.74 -6.25 10.09
N ARG A 29 -6.93 -5.25 10.44
CA ARG A 29 -7.29 -3.85 10.31
C ARG A 29 -6.31 -3.14 9.41
N SER A 30 -6.82 -2.57 8.34
CA SER A 30 -6.04 -1.79 7.40
C SER A 30 -6.35 -0.31 7.57
N GLU A 31 -5.31 0.48 7.67
CA GLU A 31 -5.44 1.94 7.77
C GLU A 31 -4.58 2.61 6.71
N GLN A 32 -5.08 3.70 6.17
CA GLN A 32 -4.31 4.61 5.35
C GLN A 32 -4.39 5.98 6.01
N PRO A 33 -3.45 6.32 6.90
CA PRO A 33 -3.56 7.54 7.71
C PRO A 33 -3.69 8.83 6.90
N LEU A 34 -3.16 8.87 5.68
CA LEU A 34 -3.29 10.02 4.79
C LEU A 34 -4.62 10.03 4.02
N HIS A 35 -5.34 8.92 4.04
CA HIS A 35 -6.64 8.74 3.39
C HIS A 35 -7.53 7.91 4.30
N PRO A 36 -8.01 8.47 5.42
CA PRO A 36 -8.70 7.66 6.43
C PRO A 36 -9.91 6.89 5.91
N ASN A 37 -10.56 7.41 4.88
CA ASN A 37 -11.75 6.75 4.32
C ASN A 37 -11.43 5.46 3.56
N ARG A 38 -10.16 5.16 3.34
CA ARG A 38 -9.74 3.92 2.67
C ARG A 38 -9.49 2.78 3.66
N GLY A 39 -9.67 3.02 4.95
CA GLY A 39 -9.52 1.97 5.95
C GLY A 39 -10.58 0.89 5.81
N PHE A 40 -10.22 -0.33 6.17
CA PHE A 40 -11.14 -1.46 6.14
C PHE A 40 -10.69 -2.54 7.12
N GLY A 41 -11.50 -3.58 7.26
CA GLY A 41 -11.17 -4.71 8.13
C GLY A 41 -11.42 -6.04 7.44
N GLY A 42 -10.69 -7.05 7.93
CA GLY A 42 -10.88 -8.44 7.55
C GLY A 42 -10.04 -8.91 6.38
N SER A 43 -9.62 -10.18 6.46
CA SER A 43 -8.85 -10.81 5.39
C SER A 43 -9.69 -11.06 4.14
N GLU A 44 -11.01 -11.18 4.28
CA GLU A 44 -11.88 -11.33 3.11
C GLU A 44 -11.83 -10.10 2.21
N GLN A 45 -11.77 -8.90 2.80
CA GLN A 45 -11.65 -7.68 2.00
C GLN A 45 -10.28 -7.59 1.34
N VAL A 46 -9.23 -8.09 1.99
CA VAL A 46 -7.91 -8.20 1.35
C VAL A 46 -8.00 -9.04 0.09
N LEU A 47 -8.70 -10.17 0.14
CA LEU A 47 -8.89 -11.03 -1.02
C LEU A 47 -9.59 -10.27 -2.17
N VAL A 48 -10.67 -9.57 -1.85
CA VAL A 48 -11.42 -8.80 -2.85
C VAL A 48 -10.53 -7.73 -3.48
N ASN A 49 -9.81 -6.99 -2.64
CA ASN A 49 -8.97 -5.88 -3.11
C ASN A 49 -7.84 -6.37 -4.02
N TRP A 50 -7.14 -7.40 -3.62
CA TRP A 50 -6.01 -7.90 -4.42
C TRP A 50 -6.46 -8.63 -5.68
N THR A 51 -7.61 -9.29 -5.65
CA THR A 51 -8.22 -9.82 -6.87
C THR A 51 -8.44 -8.70 -7.88
N SER A 52 -8.98 -7.57 -7.41
CA SER A 52 -9.21 -6.40 -8.28
C SER A 52 -7.90 -5.81 -8.81
N VAL A 53 -6.87 -5.75 -7.97
CA VAL A 53 -5.56 -5.24 -8.41
C VAL A 53 -4.99 -6.10 -9.52
N PHE A 54 -4.99 -7.42 -9.36
CA PHE A 54 -4.43 -8.32 -10.36
C PHE A 54 -5.25 -8.32 -11.65
N GLU A 55 -6.55 -8.13 -11.57
CA GLU A 55 -7.38 -7.98 -12.76
C GLU A 55 -7.14 -6.66 -13.47
N GLY A 56 -6.99 -5.58 -12.70
CA GLY A 56 -6.80 -4.24 -13.26
C GLY A 56 -5.39 -3.97 -13.76
N VAL A 57 -4.40 -4.64 -13.20
CA VAL A 57 -2.97 -4.50 -13.55
C VAL A 57 -2.40 -5.90 -13.81
N PRO A 58 -2.63 -6.46 -15.01
CA PRO A 58 -2.28 -7.87 -15.29
C PRO A 58 -0.79 -8.19 -15.16
N ASP A 59 0.07 -7.21 -15.29
CA ASP A 59 1.52 -7.35 -15.15
C ASP A 59 2.04 -6.83 -13.81
N PHE A 60 1.18 -6.74 -12.80
CA PHE A 60 1.55 -6.26 -11.48
C PHE A 60 2.82 -6.93 -10.95
N CYS A 61 3.72 -6.11 -10.39
CA CYS A 61 4.94 -6.57 -9.76
C CYS A 61 5.23 -5.74 -8.53
N ALA A 62 5.59 -6.39 -7.44
CA ALA A 62 5.99 -5.74 -6.19
C ALA A 62 7.48 -5.96 -5.94
N GLU A 63 8.15 -4.92 -5.47
CA GLU A 63 9.56 -4.98 -5.09
C GLU A 63 9.72 -4.47 -3.67
N ARG A 64 10.53 -5.18 -2.88
CA ARG A 64 10.92 -4.69 -1.56
C ARG A 64 12.22 -3.92 -1.71
N LEU A 65 12.20 -2.63 -1.39
CA LEU A 65 13.37 -1.76 -1.51
C LEU A 65 14.22 -1.79 -0.25
N ALA A 66 13.57 -1.78 0.91
CA ALA A 66 14.24 -1.80 2.20
C ALA A 66 13.25 -2.27 3.26
N TRP A 67 13.75 -2.72 4.40
CA TRP A 67 12.87 -3.10 5.49
C TRP A 67 13.62 -3.08 6.81
N SER A 68 12.85 -2.99 7.89
CA SER A 68 13.35 -3.04 9.25
C SER A 68 12.26 -3.61 10.15
N ALA A 69 12.66 -4.25 11.22
CA ALA A 69 11.72 -4.82 12.15
C ALA A 69 12.13 -4.51 13.58
N ALA A 70 11.17 -4.27 14.44
CA ALA A 70 11.38 -4.11 15.86
C ALA A 70 10.21 -4.77 16.59
N ALA A 71 10.51 -5.71 17.48
CA ALA A 71 9.53 -6.56 18.14
C ALA A 71 8.65 -7.24 17.09
N ASP A 72 7.34 -7.03 17.15
CA ASP A 72 6.39 -7.64 16.20
C ASP A 72 5.93 -6.70 15.10
N THR A 73 6.63 -5.59 14.91
CA THR A 73 6.28 -4.61 13.87
C THR A 73 7.35 -4.60 12.79
N VAL A 74 6.90 -4.57 11.53
CA VAL A 74 7.78 -4.58 10.36
C VAL A 74 7.48 -3.35 9.51
N TRP A 75 8.53 -2.59 9.20
CA TRP A 75 8.47 -1.46 8.26
C TRP A 75 9.06 -1.92 6.95
N THR A 76 8.32 -1.78 5.85
CA THR A 76 8.78 -2.24 4.53
C THR A 76 8.57 -1.14 3.52
N GLU A 77 9.66 -0.70 2.88
CA GLU A 77 9.57 0.20 1.75
C GLU A 77 9.37 -0.63 0.49
N MET A 78 8.33 -0.33 -0.27
CA MET A 78 7.93 -1.12 -1.44
C MET A 78 7.68 -0.24 -2.65
N ARG A 79 7.82 -0.86 -3.80
CA ARG A 79 7.38 -0.30 -5.08
C ARG A 79 6.43 -1.30 -5.73
N TRP A 80 5.27 -0.82 -6.14
CA TRP A 80 4.30 -1.61 -6.91
C TRP A 80 4.21 -1.00 -8.29
N LYS A 81 4.40 -1.82 -9.33
CA LYS A 81 4.41 -1.31 -10.70
C LYS A 81 3.68 -2.24 -11.65
N GLY A 82 3.32 -1.72 -12.80
CA GLY A 82 2.66 -2.45 -13.85
C GLY A 82 2.01 -1.50 -14.83
N THR A 83 1.04 -2.05 -15.55
CA THR A 83 0.31 -1.32 -16.58
C THR A 83 -1.18 -1.60 -16.41
N HIS A 84 -1.99 -0.55 -16.33
CA HIS A 84 -3.45 -0.69 -16.34
C HIS A 84 -3.91 -1.26 -17.68
N ARG A 85 -5.11 -1.82 -17.70
CA ARG A 85 -5.65 -2.40 -18.95
C ARG A 85 -5.79 -1.39 -20.07
N ASP A 86 -5.96 -0.10 -19.74
CA ASP A 86 -6.03 0.98 -20.75
C ASP A 86 -4.65 1.45 -21.22
N GLY A 87 -3.59 0.83 -20.77
CA GLY A 87 -2.21 1.16 -21.17
C GLY A 87 -1.53 2.21 -20.32
N THR A 88 -2.22 2.82 -19.37
CA THR A 88 -1.60 3.82 -18.51
C THR A 88 -0.71 3.15 -17.46
N PRO A 89 0.43 3.80 -17.09
CA PRO A 89 1.32 3.24 -16.08
C PRO A 89 0.65 3.16 -14.70
N PHE A 90 0.93 2.06 -14.01
CA PHE A 90 0.61 1.90 -12.60
C PHE A 90 1.92 1.91 -11.84
N LEU A 91 2.11 2.88 -10.97
CA LEU A 91 3.32 2.96 -10.15
C LEU A 91 2.97 3.57 -8.80
N MET A 92 3.18 2.81 -7.75
CA MET A 92 3.00 3.26 -6.37
C MET A 92 4.28 2.96 -5.60
N GLN A 93 4.62 3.82 -4.68
CA GLN A 93 5.79 3.63 -3.84
C GLN A 93 5.52 4.21 -2.46
N GLY A 94 6.12 3.61 -1.46
CA GLY A 94 5.97 4.09 -0.10
C GLY A 94 6.35 3.05 0.91
N VAL A 95 5.76 3.17 2.09
CA VAL A 95 6.09 2.32 3.23
C VAL A 95 4.80 1.69 3.77
N THR A 96 4.89 0.43 4.13
CA THR A 96 3.87 -0.24 4.92
C THR A 96 4.42 -0.53 6.31
N VAL A 97 3.60 -0.33 7.33
CA VAL A 97 3.92 -0.68 8.71
C VAL A 97 2.95 -1.76 9.11
N MET A 98 3.46 -2.94 9.44
CA MET A 98 2.63 -4.11 9.71
C MET A 98 2.91 -4.68 11.09
N GLY A 99 1.86 -4.94 11.85
CA GLY A 99 1.94 -5.68 13.10
C GLY A 99 1.68 -7.15 12.86
N VAL A 100 2.62 -8.01 13.29
CA VAL A 100 2.52 -9.45 13.11
C VAL A 100 2.18 -10.08 14.44
N HIS A 101 1.17 -10.94 14.44
CA HIS A 101 0.74 -11.66 15.62
C HIS A 101 0.32 -13.08 15.21
N ASP A 102 0.86 -14.10 15.89
CA ASP A 102 0.60 -15.50 15.56
C ASP A 102 0.84 -15.80 14.07
N ASP A 103 1.96 -15.31 13.54
CA ASP A 103 2.37 -15.51 12.15
C ASP A 103 1.38 -14.93 11.12
N LYS A 104 0.54 -13.99 11.54
CA LYS A 104 -0.41 -13.30 10.66
C LYS A 104 -0.24 -11.81 10.82
N ILE A 105 -0.55 -11.08 9.75
CA ILE A 105 -0.60 -9.64 9.80
C ILE A 105 -1.92 -9.26 10.46
N ALA A 106 -1.83 -8.68 11.66
CA ALA A 106 -3.02 -8.31 12.44
C ALA A 106 -3.52 -6.91 12.09
N TRP A 107 -2.61 -6.02 11.74
CA TRP A 107 -2.94 -4.65 11.35
C TRP A 107 -1.86 -4.11 10.44
N ALA A 108 -2.19 -3.09 9.67
CA ALA A 108 -1.23 -2.38 8.83
C ALA A 108 -1.61 -0.92 8.70
N ARG A 109 -0.60 -0.09 8.56
CA ARG A 109 -0.74 1.29 8.11
C ARG A 109 0.00 1.41 6.79
N LEU A 110 -0.70 1.85 5.77
CA LEU A 110 -0.15 1.97 4.44
C LEU A 110 0.09 3.44 4.10
N TYR A 111 1.30 3.71 3.67
CA TYR A 111 1.72 5.02 3.17
C TYR A 111 2.16 4.88 1.72
N MET A 112 1.43 4.07 0.96
CA MET A 112 1.68 3.82 -0.46
C MET A 112 0.90 4.84 -1.28
N GLU A 113 1.60 5.57 -2.14
CA GLU A 113 0.98 6.62 -2.94
C GLU A 113 1.42 6.51 -4.40
N PRO A 114 0.57 6.93 -5.34
CA PRO A 114 0.99 7.00 -6.73
C PRO A 114 2.17 7.92 -6.91
N VAL A 115 3.14 7.49 -7.73
CA VAL A 115 4.30 8.30 -8.07
C VAL A 115 3.89 9.32 -9.14
N GLU A 116 4.19 10.58 -8.89
CA GLU A 116 3.89 11.66 -9.83
C GLU A 116 5.05 11.85 -10.80
N TYR A 117 4.71 11.98 -12.08
CA TYR A 117 5.70 12.15 -13.14
C TYR A 117 5.83 13.59 -13.60
N VAL A 118 4.90 14.46 -13.19
CA VAL A 118 4.88 15.87 -13.59
C VAL A 118 5.24 16.72 -12.40
N GLY A 119 5.57 17.99 -12.67
CA GLY A 119 5.92 18.92 -11.61
C GLY A 119 7.32 18.73 -11.11
N ILE A 120 8.23 18.32 -11.98
CA ILE A 120 9.62 18.07 -11.61
C ILE A 120 10.32 19.32 -11.08
N ASP A 121 9.86 20.48 -11.53
CA ASP A 121 10.38 21.76 -11.04
C ASP A 121 9.53 22.32 -9.92
N THR A 122 8.72 21.46 -9.32
CA THR A 122 7.86 21.86 -8.21
C THR A 122 8.70 22.46 -7.10
N ALA A 123 8.46 23.71 -6.83
CA ALA A 123 9.16 24.38 -5.75
C ALA A 123 8.74 23.75 -4.43
N VAL A 124 9.67 23.76 -3.48
CA VAL A 124 9.38 23.28 -2.13
C VAL A 124 8.13 23.97 -1.59
N GLY A 125 7.93 25.25 -1.95
CA GLY A 125 6.74 25.98 -1.56
C GLY A 125 5.43 25.37 -2.03
N GLU A 126 5.44 24.66 -3.15
CA GLU A 126 4.25 23.96 -3.63
C GLU A 126 3.84 22.86 -2.66
N LEU A 127 4.81 22.14 -2.09
CA LEU A 127 4.54 21.07 -1.14
C LEU A 127 3.98 21.60 0.18
N TYR A 128 4.30 22.82 0.52
CA TYR A 128 3.87 23.43 1.77
C TYR A 128 2.70 24.39 1.60
N ARG A 129 2.13 24.47 0.42
CA ARG A 129 0.97 25.30 0.18
C ARG A 129 -0.22 24.72 0.95
N PRO A 130 -0.93 25.54 1.73
CA PRO A 130 -2.13 25.07 2.42
C PRO A 130 -3.16 24.56 1.41
N PRO A 131 -3.94 23.53 1.75
CA PRO A 131 -5.04 23.09 0.90
C PRO A 131 -6.01 24.23 0.62
N GLN A 132 -6.56 24.27 -0.58
CA GLN A 132 -7.49 25.33 -0.99
C GLN A 132 -8.75 25.38 -0.10
N ASP A 133 -9.26 24.21 0.25
CA ASP A 133 -10.43 24.13 1.09
C ASP A 133 -10.15 24.62 2.50
N ALA A 134 -8.93 24.42 3.02
CA ALA A 134 -8.53 24.96 4.32
C ALA A 134 -8.51 26.49 4.28
N VAL A 135 -8.00 27.08 3.17
CA VAL A 135 -7.99 28.51 2.98
C VAL A 135 -9.42 29.02 2.79
N GLY A 136 -10.22 28.33 1.99
CA GLY A 136 -11.59 28.70 1.73
C GLY A 136 -12.46 28.60 2.98
N SER A 137 -12.25 27.61 3.82
CA SER A 137 -13.01 27.46 5.05
C SER A 137 -12.63 28.51 6.10
N ALA A 138 -11.42 29.02 6.03
CA ALA A 138 -10.96 30.10 6.90
C ALA A 138 -11.46 31.45 6.38
N GLY A 139 -11.90 31.48 5.18
CA GLY A 139 -12.43 32.67 4.55
C GLY A 139 -13.70 33.13 5.22
N PRO A 140 -14.10 34.28 4.93
CA PRO A 140 -14.81 35.32 5.66
C PRO A 140 -15.84 34.95 6.54
#